data_36dec88fadbe23dc0f2a5c5dbacb7106
#
_entry.id   36dec88fadbe23dc0f2a5c5dbacb7106
#
_cell.length_a   1.000
_cell.length_b   1.000
_cell.length_c   1.000
_cell.angle_alpha   90.00
_cell.angle_beta   90.00
_cell.angle_gamma   90.00
#
_symmetry.space_group_name_H-M   'P 1'
#
loop_
_entity.id
_entity.type
_entity.pdbx_description
1 polymer ?
#
loop_
_entity_poly.entity_id
_entity_poly.type
_entity_poly.pdbx_seq_one_letter_code
_entity_poly.pdbx_strand_id
1 'polypeptide(L)'
;MSRINAEIKPIREVNLPAVCAFLHRIDPNRSPENWRKVLTPDWLDAGDDFGQMIVAGDAVKGAICTLRSRRRYGENIRDSRNLTSWYVDLDEGRGLGVQLLRTAVSDSDAVYATHSPEPRTIKVFLRIGFQSIDTTEWIIPNLPRGRRGAFSEIEDIDKHLSGDALENFRAHSDMPSVGHVGLLGPDNAFCHIAFIRSRWHRIPVARIVYASDYTLLERCLPAFSHLALRRFGFPLMAVEKRRYAERPPWAIAERRKEPILYRGTGVVPGQIDGLFTEVVTFAPNLR
;
A
#
# COMPACT_ATOMS: atom_id res chain seq x y z
N MET A 1 -42.26 0.86 -9.79
CA MET A 1 -40.89 0.41 -9.50
C MET A 1 -40.69 0.49 -7.98
N SER A 2 -40.67 -0.64 -7.30
CA SER A 2 -40.42 -0.71 -5.84
C SER A 2 -39.04 -0.15 -5.56
N ARG A 3 -38.92 0.87 -4.69
CA ARG A 3 -37.64 1.35 -4.18
C ARG A 3 -37.02 0.18 -3.38
N ILE A 4 -36.00 -0.45 -3.93
CA ILE A 4 -35.21 -1.43 -3.19
C ILE A 4 -34.63 -0.64 -2.00
N ASN A 5 -34.98 -1.07 -0.78
CA ASN A 5 -34.49 -0.46 0.46
C ASN A 5 -33.03 -0.89 0.64
N ALA A 6 -32.10 -0.12 0.06
CA ALA A 6 -30.68 -0.38 0.18
C ALA A 6 -30.11 0.33 1.42
N GLU A 7 -29.32 -0.39 2.20
CA GLU A 7 -28.75 0.07 3.47
C GLU A 7 -27.21 -0.02 3.41
N ILE A 8 -26.52 0.96 4.02
CA ILE A 8 -25.06 0.92 4.17
C ILE A 8 -24.73 0.35 5.55
N LYS A 9 -23.90 -0.70 5.57
CA LYS A 9 -23.48 -1.41 6.78
C LYS A 9 -21.97 -1.60 6.81
N PRO A 10 -21.35 -1.66 8.01
CA PRO A 10 -19.94 -2.04 8.12
C PRO A 10 -19.73 -3.49 7.67
N ILE A 11 -18.61 -3.73 7.01
CA ILE A 11 -18.15 -5.10 6.68
C ILE A 11 -17.52 -5.68 7.93
N ARG A 12 -18.12 -6.73 8.48
CA ARG A 12 -17.63 -7.50 9.62
C ARG A 12 -17.24 -8.91 9.17
N GLU A 13 -16.55 -9.66 10.05
CA GLU A 13 -16.12 -11.04 9.74
C GLU A 13 -17.28 -11.92 9.23
N VAL A 14 -18.47 -11.78 9.85
CA VAL A 14 -19.67 -12.57 9.51
C VAL A 14 -20.15 -12.36 8.08
N ASN A 15 -19.99 -11.18 7.51
CA ASN A 15 -20.45 -10.85 6.16
C ASN A 15 -19.30 -10.73 5.12
N LEU A 16 -18.06 -10.89 5.55
CA LEU A 16 -16.89 -10.88 4.68
C LEU A 16 -16.97 -11.92 3.54
N PRO A 17 -17.45 -13.16 3.75
CA PRO A 17 -17.62 -14.13 2.65
C PRO A 17 -18.55 -13.62 1.54
N ALA A 18 -19.65 -12.96 1.89
CA ALA A 18 -20.59 -12.40 0.91
C ALA A 18 -19.96 -11.23 0.13
N VAL A 19 -19.15 -10.41 0.79
CA VAL A 19 -18.37 -9.34 0.13
C VAL A 19 -17.32 -9.91 -0.80
N CYS A 20 -16.58 -10.95 -0.40
CA CYS A 20 -15.60 -11.63 -1.27
C CYS A 20 -16.26 -12.25 -2.49
N ALA A 21 -17.43 -12.84 -2.35
CA ALA A 21 -18.21 -13.36 -3.46
C ALA A 21 -18.70 -12.25 -4.41
N PHE A 22 -19.11 -11.10 -3.86
CA PHE A 22 -19.44 -9.91 -4.65
C PHE A 22 -18.23 -9.40 -5.43
N LEU A 23 -17.08 -9.25 -4.81
CA LEU A 23 -15.83 -8.78 -5.45
C LEU A 23 -15.36 -9.75 -6.54
N HIS A 24 -15.50 -11.07 -6.33
CA HIS A 24 -15.18 -12.08 -7.34
C HIS A 24 -16.06 -11.94 -8.60
N ARG A 25 -17.34 -11.59 -8.46
CA ARG A 25 -18.20 -11.32 -9.63
C ARG A 25 -17.72 -10.11 -10.45
N ILE A 26 -17.09 -9.12 -9.79
CA ILE A 26 -16.57 -7.93 -10.45
C ILE A 26 -15.19 -8.21 -11.09
N ASP A 27 -14.33 -8.94 -10.39
CA ASP A 27 -13.01 -9.37 -10.86
C ASP A 27 -12.88 -10.91 -10.74
N PRO A 28 -13.30 -11.66 -11.77
CA PRO A 28 -13.25 -13.12 -11.77
C PRO A 28 -11.84 -13.72 -11.73
N ASN A 29 -10.80 -12.91 -11.99
CA ASN A 29 -9.41 -13.38 -11.94
C ASN A 29 -8.93 -13.66 -10.52
N ARG A 30 -9.67 -13.22 -9.50
CA ARG A 30 -9.36 -13.45 -8.09
C ARG A 30 -10.48 -14.20 -7.40
N SER A 31 -10.18 -15.41 -6.90
CA SER A 31 -11.16 -16.22 -6.18
C SER A 31 -11.61 -15.55 -4.87
N PRO A 32 -12.79 -15.92 -4.31
CA PRO A 32 -13.24 -15.41 -3.01
C PRO A 32 -12.23 -15.65 -1.89
N GLU A 33 -11.52 -16.77 -1.88
CA GLU A 33 -10.49 -17.10 -0.89
C GLU A 33 -9.28 -16.15 -1.02
N ASN A 34 -8.90 -15.81 -2.26
CA ASN A 34 -7.82 -14.86 -2.51
C ASN A 34 -8.24 -13.43 -2.14
N TRP A 35 -9.51 -13.06 -2.37
CA TRP A 35 -10.06 -11.80 -1.86
C TRP A 35 -10.00 -11.75 -0.34
N ARG A 36 -10.42 -12.83 0.34
CA ARG A 36 -10.34 -12.90 1.80
C ARG A 36 -8.91 -12.71 2.30
N LYS A 37 -7.94 -13.44 1.76
CA LYS A 37 -6.51 -13.31 2.16
C LYS A 37 -5.98 -11.88 2.04
N VAL A 38 -6.37 -11.18 0.99
CA VAL A 38 -5.95 -9.80 0.75
C VAL A 38 -6.59 -8.83 1.75
N LEU A 39 -7.86 -9.07 2.11
CA LEU A 39 -8.63 -8.20 3.01
C LEU A 39 -8.40 -8.51 4.50
N THR A 40 -7.79 -9.65 4.84
CA THR A 40 -7.49 -10.07 6.22
C THR A 40 -5.99 -10.35 6.40
N PRO A 41 -5.11 -9.36 6.16
CA PRO A 41 -3.69 -9.52 6.46
C PRO A 41 -3.43 -9.66 7.97
N ASP A 42 -2.34 -10.32 8.33
CA ASP A 42 -2.02 -10.70 9.72
C ASP A 42 -1.83 -9.52 10.70
N TRP A 43 -1.66 -8.30 10.17
CA TRP A 43 -1.52 -7.10 11.02
C TRP A 43 -2.85 -6.49 11.50
N LEU A 44 -4.01 -7.02 11.06
CA LEU A 44 -5.31 -6.52 11.51
C LEU A 44 -5.61 -6.95 12.94
N ASP A 45 -6.13 -6.01 13.72
CA ASP A 45 -6.59 -6.29 15.08
C ASP A 45 -7.93 -7.03 15.08
N ALA A 46 -8.13 -7.87 16.08
CA ALA A 46 -9.40 -8.57 16.29
C ALA A 46 -10.54 -7.55 16.52
N GLY A 47 -11.62 -7.71 15.74
CA GLY A 47 -12.79 -6.83 15.82
C GLY A 47 -12.76 -5.61 14.91
N ASP A 48 -11.71 -5.44 14.11
CA ASP A 48 -11.68 -4.43 13.05
C ASP A 48 -12.83 -4.63 12.05
N ASP A 49 -13.29 -3.53 11.47
CA ASP A 49 -14.15 -3.61 10.28
C ASP A 49 -13.27 -3.63 9.01
N PHE A 50 -13.79 -4.25 7.96
CA PHE A 50 -13.11 -4.38 6.67
C PHE A 50 -13.62 -3.33 5.66
N GLY A 51 -14.27 -2.26 6.13
CA GLY A 51 -14.86 -1.20 5.33
C GLY A 51 -16.39 -1.14 5.41
N GLN A 52 -17.03 -0.70 4.32
CA GLN A 52 -18.47 -0.51 4.24
C GLN A 52 -19.07 -1.23 3.04
N MET A 53 -20.30 -1.74 3.17
CA MET A 53 -21.03 -2.38 2.08
C MET A 53 -22.44 -1.81 1.92
N ILE A 54 -22.98 -1.89 0.72
CA ILE A 54 -24.40 -1.65 0.41
C ILE A 54 -25.08 -3.01 0.35
N VAL A 55 -26.16 -3.15 1.10
CA VAL A 55 -26.99 -4.38 1.12
C VAL A 55 -28.40 -4.03 0.67
N ALA A 56 -28.98 -4.84 -0.21
CA ALA A 56 -30.38 -4.76 -0.61
C ALA A 56 -31.02 -6.16 -0.43
N GLY A 57 -31.92 -6.31 0.54
CA GLY A 57 -32.30 -7.62 1.06
C GLY A 57 -31.07 -8.33 1.63
N ASP A 58 -30.83 -9.57 1.19
CA ASP A 58 -29.67 -10.37 1.61
C ASP A 58 -28.46 -10.24 0.65
N ALA A 59 -28.57 -9.41 -0.40
CA ALA A 59 -27.53 -9.31 -1.43
C ALA A 59 -26.63 -8.12 -1.23
N VAL A 60 -25.31 -8.33 -1.34
CA VAL A 60 -24.31 -7.24 -1.43
C VAL A 60 -24.39 -6.63 -2.83
N LYS A 61 -24.61 -5.30 -2.87
CA LYS A 61 -24.76 -4.48 -4.08
C LYS A 61 -23.64 -3.44 -4.25
N GLY A 62 -22.78 -3.31 -3.28
CA GLY A 62 -21.60 -2.47 -3.34
C GLY A 62 -20.71 -2.68 -2.12
N ALA A 63 -19.44 -2.38 -2.27
CA ALA A 63 -18.47 -2.42 -1.19
C ALA A 63 -17.38 -1.37 -1.42
N ILE A 64 -16.83 -0.85 -0.35
CA ILE A 64 -15.54 -0.20 -0.27
C ILE A 64 -14.78 -0.85 0.87
N CYS A 65 -13.69 -1.53 0.53
CA CYS A 65 -12.91 -2.27 1.51
C CYS A 65 -11.83 -1.38 2.13
N THR A 66 -11.42 -1.72 3.34
CA THR A 66 -10.45 -0.97 4.12
C THR A 66 -9.44 -1.93 4.75
N LEU A 67 -8.15 -1.65 4.55
CA LEU A 67 -7.06 -2.26 5.30
C LEU A 67 -6.70 -1.30 6.43
N ARG A 68 -6.89 -1.72 7.67
CA ARG A 68 -6.64 -0.90 8.85
C ARG A 68 -5.28 -1.20 9.44
N SER A 69 -4.68 -0.21 10.07
CA SER A 69 -3.45 -0.35 10.86
C SER A 69 -3.35 0.81 11.84
N ARG A 70 -2.60 0.64 12.90
CA ARG A 70 -2.24 1.75 13.81
C ARG A 70 -0.88 2.28 13.41
N ARG A 71 -0.81 3.58 13.09
CA ARG A 71 0.42 4.19 12.60
C ARG A 71 0.72 5.51 13.29
N ARG A 72 1.99 5.80 13.42
CA ARG A 72 2.45 7.09 13.95
C ARG A 72 2.46 8.17 12.86
N TYR A 73 1.79 9.28 13.17
CA TYR A 73 1.79 10.50 12.38
C TYR A 73 2.23 11.66 13.27
N GLY A 74 3.51 12.08 13.15
CA GLY A 74 4.16 12.96 14.13
C GLY A 74 4.27 12.28 15.49
N GLU A 75 3.74 12.91 16.54
CA GLU A 75 3.76 12.36 17.91
C GLU A 75 2.56 11.43 18.20
N ASN A 76 1.54 11.40 17.36
CA ASN A 76 0.29 10.70 17.59
C ASN A 76 0.22 9.37 16.88
N ILE A 77 -0.21 8.32 17.57
CA ILE A 77 -0.62 7.06 16.96
C ILE A 77 -2.09 7.18 16.58
N ARG A 78 -2.41 6.97 15.30
CA ARG A 78 -3.75 7.09 14.75
C ARG A 78 -4.17 5.84 13.97
N ASP A 79 -5.47 5.67 13.84
CA ASP A 79 -6.06 4.67 12.95
C ASP A 79 -5.78 5.08 11.49
N SER A 80 -5.05 4.23 10.77
CA SER A 80 -4.73 4.41 9.36
C SER A 80 -5.57 3.46 8.54
N ARG A 81 -6.32 3.98 7.59
CA ARG A 81 -7.28 3.24 6.78
C ARG A 81 -6.94 3.38 5.31
N ASN A 82 -6.40 2.32 4.74
CA ASN A 82 -6.16 2.27 3.31
C ASN A 82 -7.41 1.76 2.59
N LEU A 83 -8.01 2.62 1.76
CA LEU A 83 -9.23 2.32 1.00
C LEU A 83 -8.87 1.57 -0.27
N THR A 84 -9.55 0.45 -0.49
CA THR A 84 -9.36 -0.40 -1.67
C THR A 84 -10.69 -0.98 -2.15
N SER A 85 -10.71 -1.53 -3.36
CA SER A 85 -11.82 -2.34 -3.88
C SER A 85 -13.18 -1.65 -3.77
N TRP A 86 -13.26 -0.39 -4.23
CA TRP A 86 -14.51 0.35 -4.26
C TRP A 86 -15.32 0.04 -5.51
N TYR A 87 -16.37 -0.77 -5.34
CA TYR A 87 -17.29 -1.17 -6.40
C TYR A 87 -18.74 -1.02 -5.97
N VAL A 88 -19.60 -0.64 -6.90
CA VAL A 88 -21.05 -0.53 -6.70
C VAL A 88 -21.75 -1.06 -7.95
N ASP A 89 -22.75 -1.91 -7.74
CA ASP A 89 -23.66 -2.38 -8.79
C ASP A 89 -24.47 -1.18 -9.34
N LEU A 90 -24.27 -0.86 -10.62
CA LEU A 90 -24.83 0.35 -11.22
C LEU A 90 -26.36 0.27 -11.40
N ASP A 91 -26.92 -0.92 -11.51
CA ASP A 91 -28.36 -1.08 -11.75
C ASP A 91 -29.19 -0.81 -10.48
N GLU A 92 -28.65 -1.16 -9.31
CA GLU A 92 -29.36 -1.05 -8.03
C GLU A 92 -28.73 -0.04 -7.05
N GLY A 93 -27.47 0.32 -7.26
CA GLY A 93 -26.70 1.22 -6.39
C GLY A 93 -26.53 2.65 -6.89
N ARG A 94 -27.29 3.07 -7.91
CA ARG A 94 -27.13 4.39 -8.53
C ARG A 94 -27.31 5.52 -7.51
N GLY A 95 -26.25 6.33 -7.32
CA GLY A 95 -26.19 7.41 -6.33
C GLY A 95 -25.66 7.01 -4.95
N LEU A 96 -25.65 5.74 -4.59
CA LEU A 96 -25.17 5.29 -3.27
C LEU A 96 -23.63 5.21 -3.16
N GLY A 97 -22.90 5.15 -4.27
CA GLY A 97 -21.44 5.04 -4.26
C GLY A 97 -20.76 6.18 -3.50
N VAL A 98 -21.20 7.44 -3.73
CA VAL A 98 -20.64 8.60 -3.01
C VAL A 98 -21.01 8.56 -1.52
N GLN A 99 -22.22 8.12 -1.19
CA GLN A 99 -22.65 7.96 0.19
C GLN A 99 -21.84 6.86 0.89
N LEU A 100 -21.63 5.72 0.22
CA LEU A 100 -20.78 4.64 0.69
C LEU A 100 -19.37 5.14 1.04
N LEU A 101 -18.73 5.90 0.13
CA LEU A 101 -17.42 6.50 0.40
C LEU A 101 -17.46 7.48 1.57
N ARG A 102 -18.48 8.37 1.65
CA ARG A 102 -18.61 9.30 2.77
C ARG A 102 -18.74 8.58 4.11
N THR A 103 -19.51 7.50 4.15
CA THR A 103 -19.62 6.66 5.35
C THR A 103 -18.30 6.00 5.70
N ALA A 104 -17.58 5.46 4.72
CA ALA A 104 -16.29 4.82 4.94
C ALA A 104 -15.21 5.78 5.49
N VAL A 105 -15.32 7.08 5.18
CA VAL A 105 -14.35 8.12 5.62
C VAL A 105 -14.94 9.09 6.63
N SER A 106 -15.92 8.68 7.42
CA SER A 106 -16.65 9.55 8.35
C SER A 106 -15.88 9.88 9.64
N ASP A 107 -14.90 9.06 10.01
CA ASP A 107 -14.07 9.27 11.20
C ASP A 107 -13.05 10.39 10.92
N SER A 108 -13.17 11.52 11.63
CA SER A 108 -12.29 12.69 11.47
C SER A 108 -10.88 12.48 12.01
N ASP A 109 -10.71 11.54 12.93
CA ASP A 109 -9.45 11.28 13.61
C ASP A 109 -8.59 10.24 12.88
N ALA A 110 -9.22 9.45 11.99
CA ALA A 110 -8.51 8.51 11.14
C ALA A 110 -7.72 9.19 10.02
N VAL A 111 -6.68 8.52 9.55
CA VAL A 111 -5.94 8.87 8.35
C VAL A 111 -6.35 7.91 7.23
N TYR A 112 -6.78 8.45 6.12
CA TYR A 112 -7.21 7.68 4.97
C TYR A 112 -6.20 7.81 3.83
N ALA A 113 -5.94 6.70 3.14
CA ALA A 113 -5.15 6.69 1.91
C ALA A 113 -5.77 5.72 0.89
N THR A 114 -5.44 5.90 -0.38
CA THR A 114 -5.63 4.91 -1.46
C THR A 114 -4.48 5.07 -2.44
N HIS A 115 -3.84 3.97 -2.79
CA HIS A 115 -2.62 3.98 -3.62
C HIS A 115 -2.88 3.60 -5.08
N SER A 116 -4.08 3.10 -5.36
CA SER A 116 -4.51 2.68 -6.71
C SER A 116 -5.95 3.09 -7.01
N PRO A 117 -6.31 4.40 -6.85
CA PRO A 117 -7.66 4.87 -7.13
C PRO A 117 -7.96 4.72 -8.62
N GLU A 118 -9.14 4.21 -8.95
CA GLU A 118 -9.56 4.19 -10.35
C GLU A 118 -9.69 5.61 -10.91
N PRO A 119 -9.22 5.91 -12.15
CA PRO A 119 -9.18 7.28 -12.70
C PRO A 119 -10.51 8.03 -12.61
N ARG A 120 -11.65 7.35 -12.82
CA ARG A 120 -12.99 7.95 -12.71
C ARG A 120 -13.37 8.36 -11.29
N THR A 121 -12.77 7.75 -10.25
CA THR A 121 -13.08 8.02 -8.85
C THR A 121 -12.24 9.14 -8.24
N ILE A 122 -11.11 9.49 -8.85
CA ILE A 122 -10.17 10.51 -8.35
C ILE A 122 -10.88 11.83 -8.06
N LYS A 123 -11.73 12.30 -9.00
CA LYS A 123 -12.48 13.56 -8.83
C LYS A 123 -13.44 13.52 -7.63
N VAL A 124 -13.98 12.34 -7.29
CA VAL A 124 -14.87 12.17 -6.14
C VAL A 124 -14.07 12.28 -4.85
N PHE A 125 -12.94 11.59 -4.76
CA PHE A 125 -12.03 11.68 -3.61
C PHE A 125 -11.59 13.14 -3.35
N LEU A 126 -11.14 13.85 -4.38
CA LEU A 126 -10.73 15.25 -4.25
C LEU A 126 -11.86 16.16 -3.74
N ARG A 127 -13.10 15.95 -4.20
CA ARG A 127 -14.27 16.71 -3.75
C ARG A 127 -14.65 16.49 -2.29
N ILE A 128 -14.28 15.36 -1.71
CA ILE A 128 -14.52 15.06 -0.28
C ILE A 128 -13.30 15.32 0.60
N GLY A 129 -12.32 16.07 0.08
CA GLY A 129 -11.19 16.59 0.86
C GLY A 129 -9.92 15.74 0.84
N PHE A 130 -9.80 14.75 -0.05
CA PHE A 130 -8.52 14.10 -0.27
C PHE A 130 -7.55 15.00 -1.01
N GLN A 131 -6.27 14.85 -0.70
CA GLN A 131 -5.15 15.50 -1.38
C GLN A 131 -4.40 14.47 -2.22
N SER A 132 -3.76 14.93 -3.30
CA SER A 132 -3.00 14.08 -4.21
C SER A 132 -1.50 14.19 -3.92
N ILE A 133 -0.81 13.05 -3.91
CA ILE A 133 0.65 12.95 -3.85
C ILE A 133 1.18 12.73 -5.26
N ASP A 134 2.26 13.41 -5.61
CA ASP A 134 3.01 13.11 -6.85
C ASP A 134 3.63 11.71 -6.75
N THR A 135 3.26 10.84 -7.67
CA THR A 135 3.71 9.45 -7.76
C THR A 135 4.81 9.26 -8.80
N THR A 136 5.54 10.32 -9.15
CA THR A 136 6.73 10.20 -9.99
C THR A 136 7.78 9.36 -9.27
N GLU A 137 8.31 8.37 -9.98
CA GLU A 137 9.34 7.45 -9.50
C GLU A 137 10.62 7.63 -10.33
N TRP A 138 11.76 7.40 -9.70
CA TRP A 138 13.01 7.13 -10.39
C TRP A 138 13.07 5.64 -10.71
N ILE A 139 13.12 5.30 -12.01
CA ILE A 139 13.45 3.95 -12.50
C ILE A 139 14.95 3.91 -12.71
N ILE A 140 15.63 3.04 -11.98
CA ILE A 140 17.09 3.01 -11.89
C ILE A 140 17.58 1.62 -12.29
N PRO A 141 18.55 1.51 -13.25
CA PRO A 141 19.18 0.24 -13.55
C PRO A 141 19.97 -0.31 -12.37
N ASN A 142 19.77 -1.59 -12.06
CA ASN A 142 20.56 -2.30 -11.07
C ASN A 142 21.87 -2.79 -11.69
N LEU A 143 23.00 -2.38 -11.12
CA LEU A 143 24.32 -2.67 -11.67
C LEU A 143 25.02 -3.77 -10.85
N PRO A 144 25.66 -4.76 -11.50
CA PRO A 144 26.39 -5.84 -10.82
C PRO A 144 27.63 -5.34 -10.08
N ARG A 145 28.14 -4.19 -10.48
CA ARG A 145 29.27 -3.49 -9.86
C ARG A 145 28.78 -2.29 -9.03
N GLY A 146 27.85 -2.51 -8.15
CA GLY A 146 27.83 -1.60 -7.00
C GLY A 146 29.24 -1.68 -6.40
N ARG A 147 30.03 -0.56 -6.38
CA ARG A 147 31.06 -0.48 -5.35
C ARG A 147 30.38 -1.06 -4.13
N ARG A 148 31.02 -2.07 -3.48
CA ARG A 148 30.63 -2.45 -2.13
C ARG A 148 30.67 -1.12 -1.39
N GLY A 149 29.52 -0.43 -1.37
CA GLY A 149 29.37 0.81 -0.62
C GLY A 149 29.72 0.46 0.79
N ALA A 150 29.94 1.42 1.63
CA ALA A 150 30.22 1.19 3.05
C ALA A 150 29.12 0.37 3.76
N PHE A 151 28.09 -0.11 3.05
CA PHE A 151 26.95 -0.89 3.56
C PHE A 151 27.04 -2.35 3.15
N SER A 152 26.81 -3.24 4.12
CA SER A 152 26.71 -4.71 3.93
C SER A 152 25.34 -5.21 4.35
N GLU A 153 24.86 -6.27 3.69
CA GLU A 153 23.62 -6.95 4.07
C GLU A 153 23.77 -7.65 5.41
N ILE A 154 22.74 -7.60 6.22
CA ILE A 154 22.62 -8.37 7.46
C ILE A 154 21.31 -9.17 7.47
N GLU A 155 21.30 -10.31 8.16
CA GLU A 155 20.13 -11.19 8.24
C GLU A 155 19.19 -10.80 9.39
N ASP A 156 19.74 -10.42 10.54
CA ASP A 156 19.01 -10.12 11.78
C ASP A 156 18.45 -8.68 11.77
N ILE A 157 17.54 -8.37 10.84
CA ILE A 157 16.98 -7.02 10.66
C ILE A 157 16.32 -6.50 11.94
N ASP A 158 15.57 -7.36 12.63
CA ASP A 158 14.82 -7.03 13.84
C ASP A 158 15.70 -6.56 15.01
N LYS A 159 16.94 -7.04 15.10
CA LYS A 159 17.88 -6.63 16.14
C LYS A 159 18.39 -5.20 16.00
N HIS A 160 18.25 -4.62 14.82
CA HIS A 160 18.71 -3.28 14.48
C HIS A 160 17.55 -2.26 14.37
N LEU A 161 16.32 -2.72 14.55
CA LEU A 161 15.13 -1.88 14.51
C LEU A 161 14.55 -1.66 15.90
N SER A 162 13.87 -0.53 16.08
CA SER A 162 13.12 -0.21 17.31
C SER A 162 11.87 0.59 16.97
N GLY A 163 10.93 0.66 17.92
CA GLY A 163 9.70 1.45 17.77
C GLY A 163 8.92 1.07 16.50
N ASP A 164 8.39 2.08 15.83
CA ASP A 164 7.54 1.90 14.64
C ASP A 164 8.23 1.14 13.50
N ALA A 165 9.55 1.29 13.34
CA ALA A 165 10.29 0.58 12.29
C ALA A 165 10.33 -0.93 12.54
N LEU A 166 10.44 -1.35 13.80
CA LEU A 166 10.38 -2.76 14.18
C LEU A 166 8.96 -3.32 14.01
N GLU A 167 7.94 -2.56 14.41
CA GLU A 167 6.54 -2.94 14.22
C GLU A 167 6.20 -3.09 12.74
N ASN A 168 6.62 -2.12 11.91
CA ASN A 168 6.47 -2.18 10.46
C ASN A 168 7.15 -3.42 9.84
N PHE A 169 8.35 -3.75 10.28
CA PHE A 169 9.04 -4.95 9.81
C PHE A 169 8.30 -6.23 10.19
N ARG A 170 7.94 -6.39 11.48
CA ARG A 170 7.23 -7.58 11.98
C ARG A 170 5.90 -7.81 11.29
N ALA A 171 5.15 -6.74 11.04
CA ALA A 171 3.85 -6.81 10.36
C ALA A 171 3.94 -7.32 8.91
N HIS A 172 5.11 -7.26 8.28
CA HIS A 172 5.29 -7.61 6.87
C HIS A 172 6.33 -8.71 6.62
N SER A 173 7.08 -9.15 7.65
CA SER A 173 8.20 -10.09 7.51
C SER A 173 7.80 -11.42 6.89
N ASP A 174 6.60 -11.91 7.18
CA ASP A 174 6.10 -13.19 6.70
C ASP A 174 5.30 -13.08 5.38
N MET A 175 5.15 -11.87 4.84
CA MET A 175 4.44 -11.66 3.57
C MET A 175 5.29 -12.08 2.37
N PRO A 176 4.87 -13.10 1.59
CA PRO A 176 5.65 -13.58 0.44
C PRO A 176 5.74 -12.57 -0.71
N SER A 177 4.91 -11.54 -0.70
CA SER A 177 4.91 -10.45 -1.68
C SER A 177 5.88 -9.32 -1.35
N VAL A 178 6.41 -9.26 -0.10
CA VAL A 178 7.30 -8.19 0.35
C VAL A 178 8.70 -8.74 0.57
N GLY A 179 9.70 -8.12 -0.07
CA GLY A 179 11.10 -8.40 0.18
C GLY A 179 11.67 -7.45 1.21
N HIS A 180 12.51 -7.97 2.08
CA HIS A 180 13.19 -7.22 3.11
C HIS A 180 14.70 -7.31 2.95
N VAL A 181 15.38 -6.18 3.05
CA VAL A 181 16.84 -6.07 3.05
C VAL A 181 17.26 -5.16 4.20
N GLY A 182 18.09 -5.66 5.10
CA GLY A 182 18.79 -4.87 6.12
C GLY A 182 20.19 -4.52 5.66
N LEU A 183 20.54 -3.25 5.68
CA LEU A 183 21.84 -2.73 5.27
C LEU A 183 22.50 -2.01 6.42
N LEU A 184 23.63 -2.55 6.89
CA LEU A 184 24.46 -1.99 7.95
C LEU A 184 25.68 -1.30 7.34
N GLY A 185 25.87 -0.05 7.67
CA GLY A 185 26.98 0.79 7.23
C GLY A 185 27.93 1.20 8.35
N PRO A 186 28.85 2.14 8.07
CA PRO A 186 29.74 2.72 9.08
C PRO A 186 28.94 3.36 10.22
N ASP A 187 29.57 3.44 11.39
CA ASP A 187 29.02 4.06 12.60
C ASP A 187 27.68 3.44 13.05
N ASN A 188 27.48 2.14 12.75
CA ASN A 188 26.23 1.42 13.01
C ASN A 188 25.01 2.06 12.29
N ALA A 189 25.22 2.82 11.23
CA ALA A 189 24.13 3.35 10.40
C ALA A 189 23.36 2.18 9.76
N PHE A 190 22.09 2.07 10.08
CA PHE A 190 21.26 0.95 9.63
C PHE A 190 20.04 1.42 8.84
N CYS A 191 19.81 0.80 7.69
CA CYS A 191 18.63 1.04 6.85
C CYS A 191 17.95 -0.28 6.51
N HIS A 192 16.70 -0.44 6.92
CA HIS A 192 15.82 -1.49 6.44
C HIS A 192 15.04 -0.99 5.22
N ILE A 193 15.06 -1.76 4.14
CA ILE A 193 14.33 -1.49 2.90
C ILE A 193 13.31 -2.60 2.68
N ALA A 194 12.03 -2.21 2.55
CA ALA A 194 10.97 -3.10 2.09
C ALA A 194 10.61 -2.78 0.64
N PHE A 195 10.49 -3.82 -0.19
CA PHE A 195 10.20 -3.70 -1.62
C PHE A 195 9.25 -4.79 -2.10
N ILE A 196 8.59 -4.54 -3.21
CA ILE A 196 7.69 -5.49 -3.88
C ILE A 196 8.15 -5.75 -5.31
N ARG A 197 7.70 -6.89 -5.87
CA ARG A 197 7.82 -7.14 -7.31
C ARG A 197 6.83 -6.25 -8.07
N SER A 198 7.33 -5.50 -9.03
CA SER A 198 6.54 -4.67 -9.94
C SER A 198 7.05 -4.86 -11.37
N ARG A 199 6.48 -4.14 -12.33
CA ARG A 199 6.95 -4.12 -13.72
C ARG A 199 6.98 -2.69 -14.24
N TRP A 200 8.04 -2.39 -15.01
CA TRP A 200 8.11 -1.22 -15.84
C TRP A 200 8.12 -1.69 -17.30
N HIS A 201 7.07 -1.34 -18.06
CA HIS A 201 6.74 -2.02 -19.30
C HIS A 201 6.63 -3.56 -19.08
N ARG A 202 7.59 -4.35 -19.52
CA ARG A 202 7.65 -5.81 -19.32
C ARG A 202 8.80 -6.25 -18.42
N ILE A 203 9.63 -5.30 -18.00
CA ILE A 203 10.85 -5.57 -17.23
C ILE A 203 10.50 -5.66 -15.74
N PRO A 204 10.97 -6.71 -15.03
CA PRO A 204 10.81 -6.81 -13.58
C PRO A 204 11.52 -5.66 -12.86
N VAL A 205 10.86 -5.10 -11.85
CA VAL A 205 11.35 -3.98 -11.05
C VAL A 205 11.18 -4.29 -9.56
N ALA A 206 12.24 -4.10 -8.77
CA ALA A 206 12.14 -4.03 -7.31
C ALA A 206 11.62 -2.63 -6.93
N ARG A 207 10.33 -2.50 -6.61
CA ARG A 207 9.76 -1.22 -6.19
C ARG A 207 9.90 -1.07 -4.68
N ILE A 208 10.66 -0.08 -4.24
CA ILE A 208 10.82 0.26 -2.83
C ILE A 208 9.51 0.89 -2.36
N VAL A 209 8.88 0.27 -1.35
CA VAL A 209 7.63 0.75 -0.74
C VAL A 209 7.85 1.40 0.61
N TYR A 210 9.00 1.12 1.24
CA TYR A 210 9.38 1.67 2.54
C TYR A 210 10.90 1.63 2.75
N ALA A 211 11.41 2.61 3.47
CA ALA A 211 12.74 2.58 4.08
C ALA A 211 12.63 3.11 5.51
N SER A 212 13.33 2.48 6.45
CA SER A 212 13.35 2.91 7.86
C SER A 212 14.00 4.28 8.05
N ASP A 213 14.92 4.64 7.15
CA ASP A 213 15.56 5.95 7.08
C ASP A 213 15.77 6.35 5.62
N TYR A 214 15.00 7.33 5.15
CA TYR A 214 15.10 7.82 3.78
C TYR A 214 16.34 8.69 3.54
N THR A 215 16.98 9.24 4.58
CA THR A 215 18.23 9.98 4.43
C THR A 215 19.41 9.03 4.19
N LEU A 216 19.34 7.83 4.76
CA LEU A 216 20.31 6.76 4.50
C LEU A 216 20.04 6.02 3.18
N LEU A 217 18.79 6.04 2.69
CA LEU A 217 18.41 5.29 1.49
C LEU A 217 19.31 5.63 0.31
N GLU A 218 19.65 6.90 0.07
CA GLU A 218 20.53 7.31 -1.03
C GLU A 218 21.90 6.65 -0.95
N ARG A 219 22.45 6.56 0.25
CA ARG A 219 23.75 5.91 0.53
C ARG A 219 23.68 4.39 0.40
N CYS A 220 22.52 3.81 0.69
CA CYS A 220 22.26 2.38 0.64
C CYS A 220 21.95 1.85 -0.77
N LEU A 221 21.47 2.72 -1.68
CA LEU A 221 21.02 2.28 -3.01
C LEU A 221 22.06 1.48 -3.80
N PRO A 222 23.37 1.78 -3.79
CA PRO A 222 24.34 0.94 -4.50
C PRO A 222 24.42 -0.49 -3.98
N ALA A 223 24.33 -0.69 -2.65
CA ALA A 223 24.31 -2.01 -2.04
C ALA A 223 22.97 -2.73 -2.33
N PHE A 224 21.85 -2.03 -2.18
CA PHE A 224 20.52 -2.55 -2.55
C PHE A 224 20.46 -2.95 -4.03
N SER A 225 20.96 -2.11 -4.94
CA SER A 225 21.05 -2.37 -6.38
C SER A 225 21.74 -3.70 -6.70
N HIS A 226 22.89 -3.95 -6.04
CA HIS A 226 23.63 -5.20 -6.20
C HIS A 226 22.79 -6.41 -5.73
N LEU A 227 22.15 -6.32 -4.55
CA LEU A 227 21.32 -7.39 -4.00
C LEU A 227 20.05 -7.61 -4.84
N ALA A 228 19.38 -6.54 -5.25
CA ALA A 228 18.19 -6.60 -6.09
C ALA A 228 18.46 -7.35 -7.40
N LEU A 229 19.63 -7.12 -8.01
CA LEU A 229 20.04 -7.82 -9.24
C LEU A 229 20.48 -9.27 -8.94
N ARG A 230 21.40 -9.48 -7.98
CA ARG A 230 22.09 -10.77 -7.81
C ARG A 230 21.29 -11.80 -7.05
N ARG A 231 20.59 -11.38 -5.99
CA ARG A 231 19.81 -12.28 -5.14
C ARG A 231 18.38 -12.44 -5.63
N PHE A 232 17.76 -11.33 -6.08
CA PHE A 232 16.34 -11.30 -6.41
C PHE A 232 16.03 -11.26 -7.92
N GLY A 233 17.06 -11.08 -8.77
CA GLY A 233 16.90 -11.11 -10.23
C GLY A 233 16.19 -9.90 -10.81
N PHE A 234 16.16 -8.75 -10.12
CA PHE A 234 15.58 -7.53 -10.63
C PHE A 234 16.61 -6.68 -11.39
N PRO A 235 16.48 -6.50 -12.71
CA PRO A 235 17.37 -5.64 -13.47
C PRO A 235 17.17 -4.14 -13.20
N LEU A 236 16.01 -3.77 -12.66
CA LEU A 236 15.65 -2.39 -12.33
C LEU A 236 15.14 -2.30 -10.89
N MET A 237 15.28 -1.12 -10.29
CA MET A 237 14.55 -0.71 -9.10
C MET A 237 13.76 0.57 -9.36
N ALA A 238 12.72 0.79 -8.54
CA ALA A 238 11.92 2.01 -8.55
C ALA A 238 11.87 2.59 -7.14
N VAL A 239 12.04 3.90 -7.03
CA VAL A 239 11.90 4.65 -5.79
C VAL A 239 11.14 5.95 -6.04
N GLU A 240 10.23 6.32 -5.14
CA GLU A 240 9.46 7.56 -5.27
C GLU A 240 10.41 8.77 -5.28
N LYS A 241 10.26 9.65 -6.28
CA LYS A 241 11.09 10.85 -6.45
C LYS A 241 11.09 11.73 -5.20
N ARG A 242 9.96 11.84 -4.51
CA ARG A 242 9.82 12.65 -3.28
C ARG A 242 10.64 12.11 -2.08
N ARG A 243 11.15 10.88 -2.18
CA ARG A 243 11.98 10.21 -1.16
C ARG A 243 13.48 10.32 -1.45
N TYR A 244 13.84 11.02 -2.53
CA TYR A 244 15.20 11.08 -3.01
C TYR A 244 15.52 12.53 -3.39
N ALA A 245 16.51 13.15 -2.75
CA ALA A 245 16.79 14.57 -2.90
C ALA A 245 17.29 14.93 -4.30
N GLU A 246 18.20 14.10 -4.86
CA GLU A 246 18.81 14.33 -6.16
C GLU A 246 18.47 13.22 -7.14
N ARG A 247 18.57 13.51 -8.45
CA ARG A 247 18.38 12.49 -9.49
C ARG A 247 19.51 11.45 -9.43
N PRO A 248 19.19 10.16 -9.21
CA PRO A 248 20.20 9.11 -9.27
C PRO A 248 20.84 9.01 -10.67
N PRO A 249 22.11 8.59 -10.78
CA PRO A 249 22.73 8.31 -12.08
C PRO A 249 21.89 7.31 -12.89
N TRP A 250 21.74 7.59 -14.18
CA TRP A 250 21.00 6.74 -15.14
C TRP A 250 19.50 6.59 -14.86
N ALA A 251 18.96 7.31 -13.89
CA ALA A 251 17.55 7.25 -13.54
C ALA A 251 16.67 7.89 -14.63
N ILE A 252 15.56 7.25 -14.92
CA ILE A 252 14.48 7.77 -15.74
C ILE A 252 13.33 8.15 -14.82
N ALA A 253 12.81 9.38 -14.97
CA ALA A 253 11.60 9.78 -14.24
C ALA A 253 10.37 9.20 -14.94
N GLU A 254 9.59 8.44 -14.22
CA GLU A 254 8.34 7.86 -14.69
C GLU A 254 7.21 8.22 -13.72
N ARG A 255 6.14 8.81 -14.26
CA ARG A 255 4.96 9.12 -13.46
C ARG A 255 4.00 7.95 -13.51
N ARG A 256 3.61 7.42 -12.36
CA ARG A 256 2.54 6.42 -12.28
C ARG A 256 1.24 7.02 -12.80
N LYS A 257 0.40 6.18 -13.41
CA LYS A 257 -0.90 6.59 -13.93
C LYS A 257 -1.85 7.03 -12.82
N GLU A 258 -1.81 6.31 -11.71
CA GLU A 258 -2.66 6.55 -10.56
C GLU A 258 -1.90 7.36 -9.50
N PRO A 259 -2.46 8.50 -9.01
CA PRO A 259 -1.91 9.21 -7.87
C PRO A 259 -2.17 8.42 -6.58
N ILE A 260 -1.36 8.69 -5.56
CA ILE A 260 -1.74 8.35 -4.19
C ILE A 260 -2.64 9.48 -3.69
N LEU A 261 -3.80 9.13 -3.14
CA LEU A 261 -4.70 10.09 -2.52
C LEU A 261 -4.73 9.85 -1.01
N TYR A 262 -4.70 10.92 -0.22
CA TYR A 262 -4.76 10.81 1.24
C TYR A 262 -5.61 11.93 1.86
N ARG A 263 -6.12 11.68 3.06
CA ARG A 263 -6.87 12.63 3.88
C ARG A 263 -6.58 12.35 5.34
N GLY A 264 -6.21 13.38 6.09
CA GLY A 264 -5.98 13.33 7.54
C GLY A 264 -5.48 14.68 8.04
N THR A 265 -6.00 15.15 9.15
CA THR A 265 -5.58 16.44 9.74
C THR A 265 -4.14 16.36 10.21
N GLY A 266 -3.30 17.32 9.80
CA GLY A 266 -1.89 17.39 10.20
C GLY A 266 -0.97 16.33 9.58
N VAL A 267 -1.47 15.54 8.61
CA VAL A 267 -0.67 14.54 7.90
C VAL A 267 0.00 15.18 6.69
N VAL A 268 1.29 14.92 6.52
CA VAL A 268 2.05 15.40 5.36
C VAL A 268 2.39 14.24 4.41
N PRO A 269 2.57 14.51 3.11
CA PRO A 269 2.87 13.47 2.11
C PRO A 269 4.03 12.55 2.50
N GLY A 270 5.06 13.08 3.18
CA GLY A 270 6.21 12.30 3.64
C GLY A 270 5.89 11.16 4.59
N GLN A 271 4.76 11.20 5.28
CA GLN A 271 4.33 10.17 6.23
C GLN A 271 3.50 9.05 5.59
N ILE A 272 3.13 9.19 4.31
CA ILE A 272 2.37 8.17 3.56
C ILE A 272 3.37 7.31 2.79
N ASP A 273 3.38 6.02 3.04
CA ASP A 273 4.20 5.02 2.34
C ASP A 273 3.34 3.83 1.88
N GLY A 274 3.97 2.81 1.29
CA GLY A 274 3.26 1.66 0.71
C GLY A 274 2.96 0.53 1.70
N LEU A 275 3.42 0.60 2.96
CA LEU A 275 3.13 -0.42 3.95
C LEU A 275 1.66 -0.36 4.41
N PHE A 276 1.11 -1.49 4.84
CA PHE A 276 -0.29 -1.63 5.29
C PHE A 276 -1.33 -1.23 4.22
N THR A 277 -0.98 -1.37 2.94
CA THR A 277 -1.83 -0.96 1.82
C THR A 277 -2.11 -2.10 0.85
N GLU A 278 -3.05 -1.86 -0.07
CA GLU A 278 -3.32 -2.76 -1.18
C GLU A 278 -2.08 -3.01 -2.06
N VAL A 279 -1.12 -2.10 -2.05
CA VAL A 279 0.11 -2.24 -2.84
C VAL A 279 0.91 -3.47 -2.43
N VAL A 280 0.97 -3.79 -1.13
CA VAL A 280 1.67 -4.98 -0.61
C VAL A 280 0.79 -6.22 -0.60
N THR A 281 -0.52 -6.08 -0.30
CA THR A 281 -1.41 -7.25 -0.23
C THR A 281 -1.79 -7.80 -1.60
N PHE A 282 -1.82 -6.97 -2.65
CA PHE A 282 -2.10 -7.37 -4.03
C PHE A 282 -0.84 -7.66 -4.85
N ALA A 283 0.35 -7.36 -4.31
CA ALA A 283 1.59 -7.63 -5.02
C ALA A 283 1.77 -9.14 -5.27
N PRO A 284 2.32 -9.53 -6.42
CA PRO A 284 2.67 -10.92 -6.66
C PRO A 284 3.81 -11.36 -5.75
N ASN A 285 3.85 -12.66 -5.41
CA ASN A 285 4.93 -13.22 -4.63
C ASN A 285 6.29 -12.98 -5.32
N LEU A 286 7.33 -12.82 -4.50
CA LEU A 286 8.68 -12.57 -5.00
C LEU A 286 9.33 -13.81 -5.61
N ARG A 287 8.89 -15.02 -5.21
CA ARG A 287 9.40 -16.32 -5.70
C ARG A 287 8.50 -16.90 -6.77
#